data_907f41c2e261a38efb06739d4e337d1e
#
_entry.id   907f41c2e261a38efb06739d4e337d1e
#
_cell.length_a   1.000
_cell.length_b   1.000
_cell.length_c   1.000
_cell.angle_alpha   90.00
_cell.angle_beta   90.00
_cell.angle_gamma   90.00
#
_symmetry.space_group_name_H-M   'P 1'
#
loop_
_entity.id
_entity.type
_entity.pdbx_description
1 polymer ?
#
loop_
_entity_poly.entity_id
_entity_poly.type
_entity_poly.pdbx_seq_one_letter_code
_entity_poly.pdbx_strand_id
1 'polypeptide(L)'
;MFKSILLPSKSNIIIWLTSVYLLLLLYLGKISGLTVLFIYFIETIIIGLFNIVKMFIILKFGEKEKNNKFILRYGIILFFIFHYGLFVGVQSVFGFVLFEIEGSISIGEPFHLFENYISLLSFEGIQYALPVIFLIT
;
A
#
# COMPACT_ATOMS: atom_id res chain seq x y z
N MET A 1 -13.99 20.47 -12.44
CA MET A 1 -13.11 19.32 -12.23
C MET A 1 -13.01 18.91 -10.73
N PHE A 2 -12.78 19.83 -9.78
CA PHE A 2 -12.70 19.49 -8.32
C PHE A 2 -14.00 18.96 -7.71
N LYS A 3 -15.17 19.42 -8.12
CA LYS A 3 -16.47 18.97 -7.58
C LYS A 3 -16.77 17.48 -7.85
N SER A 4 -16.27 16.91 -8.95
CA SER A 4 -16.50 15.50 -9.28
C SER A 4 -15.65 14.52 -8.46
N ILE A 5 -14.60 15.00 -7.80
CA ILE A 5 -13.72 14.19 -6.96
C ILE A 5 -14.24 14.18 -5.51
N LEU A 6 -14.80 15.31 -5.06
CA LEU A 6 -15.28 15.48 -3.68
C LEU A 6 -16.69 14.94 -3.42
N LEU A 7 -17.51 14.75 -4.46
CA LEU A 7 -18.85 14.19 -4.29
C LEU A 7 -18.90 12.72 -4.68
N PRO A 8 -19.65 11.88 -3.94
CA PRO A 8 -19.79 10.48 -4.28
C PRO A 8 -20.43 10.34 -5.67
N SER A 9 -19.68 9.77 -6.60
CA SER A 9 -20.12 9.43 -7.94
C SER A 9 -20.04 7.92 -8.14
N LYS A 10 -20.68 7.40 -9.22
CA LYS A 10 -20.63 5.95 -9.50
C LYS A 10 -19.22 5.39 -9.63
N SER A 11 -18.24 6.22 -10.00
CA SER A 11 -16.84 5.82 -10.19
C SER A 11 -16.01 5.85 -8.90
N ASN A 12 -16.40 6.63 -7.88
CA ASN A 12 -15.63 6.78 -6.64
C ASN A 12 -16.41 6.38 -5.39
N ILE A 13 -17.61 5.79 -5.55
CA ILE A 13 -18.47 5.43 -4.42
C ILE A 13 -17.81 4.41 -3.49
N ILE A 14 -17.01 3.49 -4.03
CA ILE A 14 -16.30 2.48 -3.24
C ILE A 14 -15.27 3.16 -2.33
N ILE A 15 -14.52 4.12 -2.87
CA ILE A 15 -13.53 4.89 -2.09
C ILE A 15 -14.22 5.66 -0.95
N TRP A 16 -15.38 6.24 -1.22
CA TRP A 16 -16.16 6.93 -0.19
C TRP A 16 -16.66 5.98 0.89
N LEU A 17 -17.22 4.83 0.50
CA LEU A 17 -17.72 3.82 1.44
C LEU A 17 -16.61 3.27 2.34
N THR A 18 -15.45 2.97 1.77
CA THR A 18 -14.30 2.47 2.52
C THR A 18 -13.73 3.52 3.46
N SER A 19 -13.65 4.79 3.03
CA SER A 19 -13.21 5.89 3.90
C SER A 19 -14.17 6.11 5.08
N VAL A 20 -15.48 6.10 4.82
CA VAL A 20 -16.50 6.23 5.89
C VAL A 20 -16.44 5.03 6.84
N TYR A 21 -16.25 3.82 6.32
CA TYR A 21 -16.11 2.62 7.15
C TYR A 21 -14.90 2.70 8.08
N LEU A 22 -13.72 3.12 7.57
CA LEU A 22 -12.51 3.29 8.38
C LEU A 22 -12.70 4.37 9.46
N LEU A 23 -13.34 5.50 9.10
CA LEU A 23 -13.66 6.56 10.07
C LEU A 23 -14.60 6.06 11.18
N LEU A 24 -15.57 5.21 10.82
CA LEU A 24 -16.52 4.64 11.78
C LEU A 24 -15.79 3.66 12.72
N LEU A 25 -14.90 2.81 12.23
CA LEU A 25 -14.09 1.92 13.06
C LEU A 25 -13.19 2.71 14.02
N LEU A 26 -12.58 3.81 13.54
CA LEU A 26 -11.77 4.70 14.35
C LEU A 26 -12.62 5.37 15.45
N TYR A 27 -13.81 5.87 15.09
CA TYR A 27 -14.74 6.49 16.06
C TYR A 27 -15.22 5.50 17.14
N LEU A 28 -15.46 4.24 16.76
CA LEU A 28 -15.83 3.16 17.68
C LEU A 28 -14.65 2.67 18.54
N GLY A 29 -13.46 3.20 18.37
CA GLY A 29 -12.26 2.79 19.10
C GLY A 29 -11.78 1.36 18.77
N LYS A 30 -12.26 0.77 17.66
CA LYS A 30 -11.85 -0.59 17.25
C LYS A 30 -10.48 -0.62 16.56
N ILE A 31 -10.07 0.49 15.98
CA ILE A 31 -8.77 0.66 15.34
C ILE A 31 -8.13 1.96 15.80
N SER A 32 -6.79 2.00 15.84
CA SER A 32 -6.03 3.20 16.14
C SER A 32 -5.73 4.02 14.87
N GLY A 33 -5.32 5.27 15.04
CA GLY A 33 -4.88 6.09 13.91
C GLY A 33 -3.66 5.50 13.19
N LEU A 34 -2.75 4.82 13.92
CA LEU A 34 -1.62 4.11 13.32
C LEU A 34 -2.07 2.90 12.50
N THR A 35 -3.11 2.19 12.92
CA THR A 35 -3.71 1.11 12.14
C THR A 35 -4.23 1.62 10.80
N VAL A 36 -4.92 2.76 10.77
CA VAL A 36 -5.38 3.38 9.52
C VAL A 36 -4.20 3.75 8.62
N LEU A 37 -3.17 4.37 9.17
CA LEU A 37 -1.95 4.72 8.42
C LEU A 37 -1.29 3.47 7.82
N PHE A 38 -1.21 2.39 8.57
CA PHE A 38 -0.62 1.13 8.10
C PHE A 38 -1.44 0.47 6.99
N ILE A 39 -2.76 0.57 7.03
CA ILE A 39 -3.64 0.09 5.96
C ILE A 39 -3.36 0.81 4.65
N TYR A 40 -3.29 2.13 4.66
CA TYR A 40 -2.90 2.91 3.48
C TYR A 40 -1.49 2.57 3.00
N PHE A 41 -0.62 2.21 3.91
CA PHE A 41 0.72 1.78 3.58
C PHE A 41 0.72 0.43 2.84
N ILE A 42 -0.04 -0.57 3.33
CA ILE A 42 -0.23 -1.85 2.64
C ILE A 42 -0.85 -1.63 1.25
N GLU A 43 -1.87 -0.79 1.15
CA GLU A 43 -2.48 -0.41 -0.13
C GLU A 43 -1.43 0.13 -1.11
N THR A 44 -0.55 1.01 -0.65
CA THR A 44 0.55 1.54 -1.47
C THR A 44 1.46 0.42 -1.98
N ILE A 45 1.83 -0.56 -1.15
CA ILE A 45 2.64 -1.72 -1.55
C ILE A 45 1.93 -2.51 -2.67
N ILE A 46 0.64 -2.78 -2.50
CA ILE A 46 -0.14 -3.55 -3.47
C ILE A 46 -0.20 -2.82 -4.81
N ILE A 47 -0.49 -1.52 -4.80
CA ILE A 47 -0.50 -0.68 -6.01
C ILE A 47 0.86 -0.70 -6.71
N GLY A 48 1.95 -0.63 -5.95
CA GLY A 48 3.31 -0.73 -6.49
C GLY A 48 3.58 -2.06 -7.18
N LEU A 49 3.15 -3.18 -6.57
CA LEU A 49 3.26 -4.52 -7.17
C LEU A 49 2.46 -4.61 -8.48
N PHE A 50 1.23 -4.12 -8.51
CA PHE A 50 0.43 -4.07 -9.74
C PHE A 50 1.09 -3.23 -10.83
N ASN A 51 1.71 -2.11 -10.48
CA ASN A 51 2.44 -1.28 -11.44
C ASN A 51 3.64 -2.01 -12.02
N ILE A 52 4.38 -2.76 -11.22
CA ILE A 52 5.48 -3.61 -11.70
C ILE A 52 4.96 -4.65 -12.69
N VAL A 53 3.88 -5.37 -12.34
CA VAL A 53 3.26 -6.36 -13.23
C VAL A 53 2.79 -5.71 -14.54
N LYS A 54 2.15 -4.55 -14.47
CA LYS A 54 1.71 -3.79 -15.64
C LYS A 54 2.88 -3.39 -16.54
N MET A 55 3.98 -2.92 -15.96
CA MET A 55 5.20 -2.61 -16.71
C MET A 55 5.75 -3.84 -17.42
N PHE A 56 5.79 -5.01 -16.75
CA PHE A 56 6.22 -6.26 -17.35
C PHE A 56 5.34 -6.69 -18.52
N ILE A 57 4.02 -6.58 -18.37
CA ILE A 57 3.07 -6.91 -19.44
C ILE A 57 3.30 -6.01 -20.66
N ILE A 58 3.42 -4.70 -20.44
CA ILE A 58 3.68 -3.74 -21.52
C ILE A 58 5.01 -4.05 -22.22
N LEU A 59 6.05 -4.44 -21.50
CA LEU A 59 7.32 -4.83 -22.09
C LEU A 59 7.23 -6.08 -22.94
N LYS A 60 6.45 -7.06 -22.49
CA LYS A 60 6.34 -8.37 -23.14
C LYS A 60 5.42 -8.34 -24.36
N PHE A 61 4.33 -7.59 -24.28
CA PHE A 61 3.24 -7.60 -25.28
C PHE A 61 3.09 -6.27 -26.03
N GLY A 62 3.76 -5.19 -25.61
CA GLY A 62 3.70 -3.91 -26.29
C GLY A 62 4.37 -3.96 -27.67
N GLU A 63 3.94 -3.08 -28.58
CA GLU A 63 4.50 -2.97 -29.92
C GLU A 63 6.02 -2.78 -29.87
N LYS A 64 6.71 -3.66 -30.59
CA LYS A 64 8.18 -3.61 -30.74
C LYS A 64 8.54 -2.46 -31.69
N GLU A 65 8.71 -1.27 -31.15
CA GLU A 65 9.36 -0.21 -31.90
C GLU A 65 10.77 -0.65 -32.32
N LYS A 66 11.08 -0.51 -33.60
CA LYS A 66 12.27 -1.05 -34.31
C LYS A 66 13.63 -0.61 -33.76
N ASN A 67 13.71 0.20 -32.73
CA ASN A 67 14.98 0.68 -32.18
C ASN A 67 15.36 -0.06 -30.90
N ASN A 68 16.61 -0.51 -30.84
CA ASN A 68 17.36 -1.25 -29.83
C ASN A 68 17.32 -0.63 -28.39
N LYS A 69 16.15 -0.30 -27.87
CA LYS A 69 15.97 0.25 -26.50
C LYS A 69 15.60 -0.82 -25.46
N PHE A 70 15.88 -2.11 -25.75
CA PHE A 70 15.58 -3.22 -24.83
C PHE A 70 16.22 -3.00 -23.45
N ILE A 71 17.51 -2.65 -23.43
CA ILE A 71 18.27 -2.40 -22.20
C ILE A 71 17.67 -1.23 -21.40
N LEU A 72 17.24 -0.17 -22.09
CA LEU A 72 16.66 0.99 -21.44
C LEU A 72 15.30 0.68 -20.79
N ARG A 73 14.47 -0.15 -21.43
CA ARG A 73 13.15 -0.56 -20.94
C ARG A 73 13.24 -1.41 -19.67
N TYR A 74 14.14 -2.39 -19.64
CA TYR A 74 14.37 -3.18 -18.41
C TYR A 74 15.04 -2.35 -17.33
N GLY A 75 15.91 -1.42 -17.67
CA GLY A 75 16.54 -0.48 -16.74
C GLY A 75 15.51 0.38 -16.01
N ILE A 76 14.45 0.82 -16.67
CA ILE A 76 13.35 1.59 -16.05
C ILE A 76 12.62 0.74 -15.01
N ILE A 77 12.34 -0.53 -15.28
CA ILE A 77 11.69 -1.42 -14.31
C ILE A 77 12.59 -1.66 -13.09
N LEU A 78 13.87 -1.97 -13.33
CA LEU A 78 14.84 -2.16 -12.25
C LEU A 78 14.98 -0.90 -11.40
N PHE A 79 15.06 0.26 -12.04
CA PHE A 79 15.07 1.55 -11.33
C PHE A 79 13.81 1.74 -10.50
N PHE A 80 12.64 1.46 -11.07
CA PHE A 80 11.37 1.57 -10.34
C PHE A 80 11.33 0.64 -9.13
N ILE A 81 11.71 -0.64 -9.29
CA ILE A 81 11.72 -1.62 -8.20
C ILE A 81 12.66 -1.16 -7.08
N PHE A 82 13.87 -0.71 -7.43
CA PHE A 82 14.85 -0.27 -6.46
C PHE A 82 14.39 1.00 -5.73
N HIS A 83 13.99 2.02 -6.48
CA HIS A 83 13.57 3.31 -5.91
C HIS A 83 12.31 3.18 -5.07
N TYR A 84 11.30 2.48 -5.60
CA TYR A 84 10.05 2.24 -4.90
C TYR A 84 10.23 1.31 -3.69
N GLY A 85 11.01 0.23 -3.85
CA GLY A 85 11.33 -0.69 -2.77
C GLY A 85 12.08 -0.02 -1.62
N LEU A 86 13.02 0.88 -1.93
CA LEU A 86 13.73 1.67 -0.94
C LEU A 86 12.75 2.58 -0.17
N PHE A 87 11.85 3.26 -0.88
CA PHE A 87 10.85 4.12 -0.26
C PHE A 87 9.91 3.33 0.66
N VAL A 88 9.40 2.19 0.19
CA VAL A 88 8.57 1.27 0.99
C VAL A 88 9.35 0.76 2.20
N GLY A 89 10.62 0.39 2.04
CA GLY A 89 11.47 -0.07 3.14
C GLY A 89 11.63 0.99 4.24
N VAL A 90 11.91 2.23 3.87
CA VAL A 90 12.03 3.34 4.84
C VAL A 90 10.70 3.58 5.55
N GLN A 91 9.59 3.60 4.81
CA GLN A 91 8.26 3.76 5.42
C GLN A 91 7.91 2.61 6.35
N SER A 92 8.30 1.37 6.02
CA SER A 92 8.08 0.19 6.87
C SER A 92 8.77 0.34 8.22
N VAL A 93 10.08 0.65 8.19
CA VAL A 93 10.86 0.85 9.42
C VAL A 93 10.24 1.95 10.29
N PHE A 94 9.84 3.07 9.66
CA PHE A 94 9.20 4.15 10.38
C PHE A 94 7.86 3.73 11.00
N GLY A 95 7.03 3.01 10.23
CA GLY A 95 5.75 2.47 10.72
C GLY A 95 5.95 1.53 11.92
N PHE A 96 6.90 0.62 11.85
CA PHE A 96 7.19 -0.33 12.94
C PHE A 96 7.63 0.40 14.21
N VAL A 97 8.51 1.39 14.10
CA VAL A 97 8.94 2.21 15.26
C VAL A 97 7.74 2.93 15.89
N LEU A 98 6.81 3.45 15.09
CA LEU A 98 5.61 4.11 15.62
C LEU A 98 4.71 3.13 16.39
N PHE A 99 4.51 1.91 15.91
CA PHE A 99 3.72 0.88 16.61
C PHE A 99 4.37 0.46 17.93
N GLU A 100 5.70 0.39 17.97
CA GLU A 100 6.46 0.08 19.18
C GLU A 100 6.31 1.21 20.21
N ILE A 101 6.41 2.47 19.79
CA ILE A 101 6.23 3.64 20.66
C ILE A 101 4.81 3.71 21.22
N GLU A 102 3.79 3.38 20.42
CA GLU A 102 2.39 3.31 20.88
C GLU A 102 2.16 2.19 21.89
N GLY A 103 3.09 1.21 21.96
CA GLY A 103 2.97 0.04 22.84
C GLY A 103 1.87 -0.94 22.43
N SER A 104 1.34 -0.79 21.23
CA SER A 104 0.24 -1.63 20.71
C SER A 104 0.70 -3.03 20.38
N ILE A 105 1.96 -3.19 19.97
CA ILE A 105 2.56 -4.46 19.56
C ILE A 105 4.03 -4.46 19.95
N SER A 106 4.49 -5.55 20.56
CA SER A 106 5.93 -5.79 20.71
C SER A 106 6.48 -6.20 19.34
N ILE A 107 7.09 -5.29 18.65
CA ILE A 107 7.75 -5.52 17.38
C ILE A 107 9.19 -5.94 17.65
N GLY A 108 9.67 -6.93 16.89
CA GLY A 108 11.08 -7.31 16.90
C GLY A 108 11.98 -6.19 16.39
N GLU A 109 13.25 -6.50 16.11
CA GLU A 109 14.16 -5.49 15.57
C GLU A 109 13.55 -4.83 14.30
N PRO A 110 13.62 -3.48 14.17
CA PRO A 110 12.94 -2.74 13.08
C PRO A 110 13.32 -3.18 11.67
N PHE A 111 14.48 -3.84 11.53
CA PHE A 111 14.98 -4.33 10.25
C PHE A 111 14.52 -5.74 9.89
N HIS A 112 13.86 -6.47 10.79
CA HIS A 112 13.22 -7.76 10.52
C HIS A 112 11.87 -7.56 9.84
N LEU A 113 11.89 -6.95 8.65
CA LEU A 113 10.69 -6.48 7.95
C LEU A 113 9.63 -7.56 7.80
N PHE A 114 10.01 -8.76 7.37
CA PHE A 114 9.05 -9.83 7.08
C PHE A 114 8.33 -10.33 8.34
N GLU A 115 9.07 -10.55 9.43
CA GLU A 115 8.51 -11.00 10.71
C GLU A 115 7.59 -9.94 11.31
N ASN A 116 8.00 -8.68 11.24
CA ASN A 116 7.22 -7.55 11.72
C ASN A 116 5.93 -7.38 10.92
N TYR A 117 5.94 -7.59 9.59
CA TYR A 117 4.73 -7.58 8.78
C TYR A 117 3.76 -8.69 9.17
N ILE A 118 4.25 -9.92 9.41
CA ILE A 118 3.40 -11.04 9.85
C ILE A 118 2.77 -10.72 11.21
N SER A 119 3.55 -10.19 12.14
CA SER A 119 3.06 -9.81 13.47
C SER A 119 1.97 -8.75 13.37
N LEU A 120 2.16 -7.73 12.55
CA LEU A 120 1.17 -6.68 12.32
C LEU A 120 -0.10 -7.20 11.63
N LEU A 121 0.02 -8.06 10.62
CA LEU A 121 -1.14 -8.63 9.93
C LEU A 121 -1.98 -9.54 10.84
N SER A 122 -1.38 -10.13 11.87
CA SER A 122 -2.08 -10.92 12.87
C SER A 122 -2.79 -10.05 13.93
N PHE A 123 -2.51 -8.76 13.98
CA PHE A 123 -3.12 -7.85 14.93
C PHE A 123 -4.61 -7.66 14.65
N GLU A 124 -5.45 -7.83 15.68
CA GLU A 124 -6.91 -7.85 15.55
C GLU A 124 -7.47 -6.57 14.90
N GLY A 125 -6.93 -5.41 15.22
CA GLY A 125 -7.33 -4.13 14.62
C GLY A 125 -7.11 -4.08 13.12
N ILE A 126 -6.02 -4.69 12.60
CA ILE A 126 -5.73 -4.75 11.17
C ILE A 126 -6.65 -5.74 10.47
N GLN A 127 -6.98 -6.87 11.12
CA GLN A 127 -7.90 -7.86 10.55
C GLN A 127 -9.30 -7.28 10.28
N TYR A 128 -9.80 -6.38 11.12
CA TYR A 128 -11.07 -5.67 10.87
C TYR A 128 -11.02 -4.77 9.64
N ALA A 129 -9.85 -4.29 9.28
CA ALA A 129 -9.67 -3.34 8.20
C ALA A 129 -9.16 -3.98 6.88
N LEU A 130 -8.68 -5.23 6.92
CA LEU A 130 -8.23 -5.97 5.73
C LEU A 130 -9.27 -6.01 4.59
N PRO A 131 -10.58 -6.19 4.82
CA PRO A 131 -11.57 -6.18 3.74
C PRO A 131 -11.57 -4.89 2.93
N VAL A 132 -11.18 -3.77 3.55
CA VAL A 132 -11.10 -2.45 2.89
C VAL A 132 -10.02 -2.44 1.82
N ILE A 133 -8.87 -3.05 2.10
CA ILE A 133 -7.73 -3.12 1.17
C ILE A 133 -8.15 -3.85 -0.11
N PHE A 134 -8.86 -4.98 0.04
CA PHE A 134 -9.32 -5.77 -1.10
C PHE A 134 -10.46 -5.12 -1.91
N LEU A 135 -11.18 -4.16 -1.32
CA LEU A 135 -12.25 -3.44 -2.01
C LEU A 135 -11.73 -2.26 -2.84
N ILE A 136 -10.57 -1.69 -2.47
CA ILE A 136 -10.00 -0.51 -3.12
C ILE A 136 -9.03 -0.92 -4.25
N THR A 137 -8.40 -2.09 -4.16
CA THR A 137 -7.41 -2.59 -5.13
C THR A 137 -8.06 -3.36 -6.25
#